data_0483c068f7ad1291b27f3b8659982369
#
_entry.id   0483c068f7ad1291b27f3b8659982369
#
_cell.length_a   1.000
_cell.length_b   1.000
_cell.length_c   1.000
_cell.angle_alpha   90.00
_cell.angle_beta   90.00
_cell.angle_gamma   90.00
#
_symmetry.space_group_name_H-M   'P 1'
#
loop_
_entity.id
_entity.type
_entity.pdbx_description
1 polymer ?
#
loop_
_entity_poly.entity_id
_entity_poly.type
_entity_poly.pdbx_seq_one_letter_code
_entity_poly.pdbx_strand_id
1 'polypeptide(L)'
;MTSDGAPEPEPSGLHVADQHDQLREPLLPPPSSSDHGSSAPSEHDDTTQTRLVDGMPLGTSILLKSLYFLEALGSSAWGRFSTIYYNSHGLDPSQIGLIEGLMPVVRALSQPCWGYISDKLHCRKVVYLVTKAGSTIILLTLALPWVYRSWIRMLLVTLSTRLFVASGILDSYTLDMLGTENRMKYGRYRLWAGVSWGLGSIVIGFITDRYGFEPNFILFGLLAAITMVLIAWKIPDKVQEDTGGSGNTGTGESGDVMELVKLAINPRVSGFMLETVVMGMGMATVERLLFLYLVNDLGASNFLCGISVGVSVMTEIPVFWHAERIMKALGHDGMFAVAMICFFTRVFGYTLLTSATKLWVLPLEATHGVTFALFWSASTDVTKALINRAKGWNTTIPILVQTLYTSVGVGLGSVLGGLLMKEWGSREMYRCVAAMVLILFTFHMVASAISRVVFQHPFLPDHAPDVPVAEERSDGNSSAGDDVEQSFCDEEDTRNIDGV
;
A
#
# COMPACT_ATOMS: atom_id res chain seq x y z
N MET A 1 -16.35 -68.51 -27.82
CA MET A 1 -15.42 -68.53 -28.98
C MET A 1 -14.34 -67.54 -28.60
N THR A 2 -13.36 -68.03 -28.01
CA THR A 2 -11.92 -68.17 -28.40
C THR A 2 -11.22 -66.85 -28.33
N SER A 3 -10.44 -66.64 -27.32
CA SER A 3 -9.11 -67.14 -26.96
C SER A 3 -8.03 -66.17 -27.45
N ASP A 4 -7.27 -65.77 -26.62
CA ASP A 4 -5.86 -65.96 -26.16
C ASP A 4 -5.04 -64.72 -26.41
N GLY A 5 -4.12 -64.20 -25.64
CA GLY A 5 -3.37 -64.78 -24.54
C GLY A 5 -2.31 -63.74 -24.18
N ALA A 6 -1.98 -63.64 -22.94
CA ALA A 6 -0.77 -62.98 -22.41
C ALA A 6 0.48 -63.79 -22.75
N PRO A 7 1.73 -63.35 -22.50
CA PRO A 7 2.22 -63.20 -21.12
C PRO A 7 3.28 -62.06 -20.91
N GLU A 8 3.36 -61.67 -19.64
CA GLU A 8 4.60 -61.15 -19.00
C GLU A 8 5.72 -62.21 -19.03
N PRO A 9 6.97 -61.79 -18.81
CA PRO A 9 7.58 -62.06 -17.53
C PRO A 9 8.52 -60.96 -16.95
N GLU A 10 8.50 -60.88 -15.63
CA GLU A 10 9.59 -60.45 -14.75
C GLU A 10 10.73 -61.47 -14.70
N PRO A 11 11.71 -61.33 -13.75
CA PRO A 11 12.62 -60.24 -13.36
C PRO A 11 14.10 -60.70 -13.31
N SER A 12 15.01 -59.79 -13.00
CA SER A 12 16.31 -60.08 -12.33
C SER A 12 17.21 -58.81 -12.50
N GLY A 13 17.97 -58.32 -11.56
CA GLY A 13 18.48 -58.80 -10.33
C GLY A 13 19.48 -57.75 -9.83
N LEU A 14 19.64 -57.69 -8.55
CA LEU A 14 20.58 -56.89 -7.77
C LEU A 14 21.98 -56.75 -8.37
N HIS A 15 22.58 -55.54 -8.23
CA HIS A 15 23.91 -55.43 -7.65
C HIS A 15 24.10 -54.09 -6.94
N VAL A 16 24.30 -54.17 -5.62
CA VAL A 16 24.92 -53.21 -4.73
C VAL A 16 26.42 -53.26 -4.95
N ALA A 17 27.07 -52.14 -5.10
CA ALA A 17 28.50 -52.00 -4.76
C ALA A 17 28.80 -50.54 -4.40
N ASP A 18 29.17 -50.34 -3.16
CA ASP A 18 29.96 -49.28 -2.59
C ASP A 18 31.17 -48.90 -3.44
N GLN A 19 31.51 -47.63 -3.46
CA GLN A 19 32.86 -47.19 -3.13
C GLN A 19 32.94 -45.66 -2.97
N HIS A 20 33.31 -45.25 -1.77
CA HIS A 20 34.14 -44.09 -1.49
C HIS A 20 35.37 -44.07 -2.40
N ASP A 21 35.73 -42.95 -3.01
CA ASP A 21 37.00 -42.29 -2.72
C ASP A 21 37.29 -41.09 -3.61
N GLN A 22 37.92 -40.10 -3.00
CA GLN A 22 38.94 -39.18 -3.49
C GLN A 22 38.55 -37.86 -4.17
N LEU A 23 38.56 -36.87 -3.30
CA LEU A 23 39.10 -35.54 -3.52
C LEU A 23 40.43 -35.58 -4.29
N ARG A 24 40.52 -34.90 -5.42
CA ARG A 24 41.76 -34.33 -5.95
C ARG A 24 41.48 -33.13 -6.82
N GLU A 25 41.86 -31.95 -6.34
CA GLU A 25 42.12 -30.76 -7.11
C GLU A 25 43.26 -31.00 -8.12
N PRO A 26 43.20 -30.40 -9.32
CA PRO A 26 44.41 -30.22 -10.13
C PRO A 26 45.00 -28.83 -9.91
N LEU A 27 46.27 -28.85 -9.50
CA LEU A 27 47.19 -27.73 -9.39
C LEU A 27 47.39 -27.01 -10.73
N LEU A 28 47.47 -25.70 -10.68
CA LEU A 28 47.90 -24.81 -11.77
C LEU A 28 49.39 -25.02 -12.08
N PRO A 29 49.82 -24.98 -13.34
CA PRO A 29 51.21 -24.90 -13.72
C PRO A 29 51.76 -23.48 -13.67
N PRO A 30 53.08 -23.28 -13.46
CA PRO A 30 53.71 -21.97 -13.27
C PRO A 30 53.93 -21.21 -14.58
N PRO A 31 54.15 -19.88 -14.53
CA PRO A 31 54.30 -19.05 -15.72
C PRO A 31 55.69 -19.18 -16.37
N SER A 32 55.72 -19.38 -17.68
CA SER A 32 56.96 -19.28 -18.49
C SER A 32 57.06 -17.85 -19.08
N SER A 33 58.24 -17.31 -18.92
CA SER A 33 58.68 -15.99 -19.35
C SER A 33 59.01 -15.94 -20.86
N SER A 34 58.91 -14.70 -21.40
CA SER A 34 59.54 -14.15 -22.61
C SER A 34 58.91 -14.51 -23.97
N ASP A 35 58.37 -13.51 -24.71
CA ASP A 35 59.13 -12.77 -25.66
C ASP A 35 58.38 -11.58 -26.26
N HIS A 36 59.14 -10.58 -26.68
CA HIS A 36 58.77 -9.31 -27.29
C HIS A 36 58.09 -9.48 -28.67
N GLY A 37 57.11 -8.61 -28.94
CA GLY A 37 56.65 -8.42 -30.34
C GLY A 37 55.42 -7.49 -30.51
N SER A 38 55.72 -6.19 -30.70
CA SER A 38 55.06 -5.29 -31.65
C SER A 38 53.55 -5.08 -31.65
N SER A 39 53.15 -3.96 -31.07
CA SER A 39 52.17 -2.93 -31.55
C SER A 39 51.13 -3.33 -32.58
N ALA A 40 49.87 -3.32 -32.15
CA ALA A 40 48.70 -2.83 -32.90
C ALA A 40 47.78 -2.05 -31.96
N PRO A 41 47.14 -0.97 -32.40
CA PRO A 41 46.31 -0.15 -31.51
C PRO A 41 45.04 -0.92 -31.17
N SER A 42 44.84 -1.10 -29.88
CA SER A 42 43.58 -1.60 -29.34
C SER A 42 42.47 -0.64 -29.69
N GLU A 43 41.52 -1.06 -30.47
CA GLU A 43 40.19 -0.49 -30.55
C GLU A 43 39.72 -0.19 -29.11
N HIS A 44 39.47 1.06 -28.87
CA HIS A 44 38.71 1.50 -27.72
C HIS A 44 37.33 0.87 -27.79
N ASP A 45 37.18 -0.25 -27.13
CA ASP A 45 35.87 -0.79 -26.77
C ASP A 45 35.31 0.15 -25.69
N ASP A 46 34.68 1.22 -26.17
CA ASP A 46 33.95 2.19 -25.37
C ASP A 46 32.61 1.53 -24.98
N THR A 47 32.71 0.37 -24.32
CA THR A 47 31.58 -0.22 -23.60
C THR A 47 31.25 0.73 -22.47
N THR A 48 30.35 1.66 -22.76
CA THR A 48 29.67 2.51 -21.80
C THR A 48 29.15 1.59 -20.68
N GLN A 49 29.89 1.47 -19.57
CA GLN A 49 29.46 0.73 -18.40
C GLN A 49 28.15 1.34 -17.94
N THR A 50 27.03 0.70 -18.30
CA THR A 50 25.69 1.16 -17.93
C THR A 50 25.61 1.16 -16.41
N ARG A 51 25.64 2.34 -15.80
CA ARG A 51 25.55 2.48 -14.34
C ARG A 51 24.24 1.88 -13.84
N LEU A 52 24.34 0.80 -13.10
CA LEU A 52 23.20 0.14 -12.49
C LEU A 52 22.80 0.84 -11.16
N VAL A 53 21.53 1.07 -10.96
CA VAL A 53 20.93 1.55 -9.72
C VAL A 53 19.80 0.60 -9.34
N ASP A 54 19.88 0.03 -8.15
CA ASP A 54 18.90 -0.93 -7.65
C ASP A 54 18.68 -2.14 -8.57
N GLY A 55 19.76 -2.60 -9.25
CA GLY A 55 19.72 -3.74 -10.17
C GLY A 55 19.24 -3.43 -11.58
N MET A 56 18.88 -2.17 -11.89
CA MET A 56 18.41 -1.75 -13.21
C MET A 56 19.26 -0.61 -13.78
N PRO A 57 19.25 -0.37 -15.12
CA PRO A 57 19.90 0.77 -15.73
C PRO A 57 19.45 2.10 -15.11
N LEU A 58 20.39 3.03 -14.90
CA LEU A 58 20.09 4.35 -14.35
C LEU A 58 18.92 5.04 -15.07
N GLY A 59 18.89 4.96 -16.41
CA GLY A 59 17.82 5.55 -17.24
C GLY A 59 16.43 4.97 -16.89
N THR A 60 16.33 3.66 -16.67
CA THR A 60 15.07 3.00 -16.23
C THR A 60 14.66 3.43 -14.82
N SER A 61 15.63 3.52 -13.91
CA SER A 61 15.37 4.00 -12.54
C SER A 61 14.83 5.44 -12.52
N ILE A 62 15.43 6.33 -13.33
CA ILE A 62 14.95 7.72 -13.47
C ILE A 62 13.56 7.75 -14.11
N LEU A 63 13.34 6.97 -15.17
CA LEU A 63 12.05 6.89 -15.84
C LEU A 63 10.92 6.49 -14.87
N LEU A 64 11.11 5.43 -14.10
CA LEU A 64 10.11 4.96 -13.14
C LEU A 64 9.80 6.02 -12.07
N LYS A 65 10.83 6.66 -11.50
CA LYS A 65 10.64 7.77 -10.55
C LYS A 65 9.89 8.93 -11.17
N SER A 66 10.21 9.28 -12.43
CA SER A 66 9.52 10.34 -13.18
C SER A 66 8.06 9.99 -13.47
N LEU A 67 7.75 8.72 -13.77
CA LEU A 67 6.37 8.27 -13.98
C LEU A 67 5.54 8.38 -12.70
N TYR A 68 6.07 7.95 -11.54
CA TYR A 68 5.39 8.15 -10.25
C TYR A 68 5.18 9.63 -9.95
N PHE A 69 6.19 10.46 -10.23
CA PHE A 69 6.10 11.90 -10.02
C PHE A 69 5.03 12.55 -10.90
N LEU A 70 5.03 12.28 -12.20
CA LEU A 70 4.07 12.85 -13.14
C LEU A 70 2.64 12.38 -12.89
N GLU A 71 2.47 11.08 -12.57
CA GLU A 71 1.18 10.49 -12.28
C GLU A 71 0.51 11.16 -11.05
N ALA A 72 1.29 11.34 -9.98
CA ALA A 72 0.79 11.96 -8.77
C ALA A 72 0.63 13.48 -8.91
N LEU A 73 1.51 14.15 -9.66
CA LEU A 73 1.36 15.57 -9.98
C LEU A 73 0.07 15.84 -10.77
N GLY A 74 -0.23 15.01 -11.79
CA GLY A 74 -1.49 15.09 -12.51
C GLY A 74 -2.69 14.85 -11.59
N SER A 75 -2.61 13.83 -10.76
CA SER A 75 -3.69 13.50 -9.82
C SER A 75 -3.91 14.57 -8.76
N SER A 76 -2.90 15.34 -8.33
CA SER A 76 -3.05 16.44 -7.38
C SER A 76 -3.87 17.60 -7.95
N ALA A 77 -3.87 17.78 -9.30
CA ALA A 77 -4.64 18.83 -9.97
C ALA A 77 -6.17 18.67 -9.78
N TRP A 78 -6.62 17.46 -9.53
CA TRP A 78 -8.02 17.15 -9.24
C TRP A 78 -8.24 16.73 -7.78
N GLY A 79 -7.59 15.71 -7.31
CA GLY A 79 -7.55 15.15 -5.96
C GLY A 79 -8.52 15.73 -4.95
N ARG A 80 -7.99 16.37 -3.91
CA ARG A 80 -8.79 17.02 -2.85
C ARG A 80 -9.50 18.29 -3.32
N PHE A 81 -9.07 18.92 -4.42
CA PHE A 81 -9.69 20.13 -4.97
C PHE A 81 -11.02 19.83 -5.68
N SER A 82 -11.31 18.57 -6.01
CA SER A 82 -12.58 18.15 -6.60
C SER A 82 -13.80 18.61 -5.79
N THR A 83 -13.71 18.53 -4.48
CA THR A 83 -14.80 18.88 -3.56
C THR A 83 -15.12 20.39 -3.58
N ILE A 84 -14.07 21.23 -3.68
CA ILE A 84 -14.24 22.67 -3.85
C ILE A 84 -14.88 22.97 -5.23
N TYR A 85 -14.44 22.27 -6.28
CA TYR A 85 -15.02 22.39 -7.61
C TYR A 85 -16.52 22.05 -7.62
N TYR A 86 -16.92 20.94 -6.99
CA TYR A 86 -18.34 20.57 -6.88
C TYR A 86 -19.13 21.63 -6.13
N ASN A 87 -18.60 22.12 -5.02
CA ASN A 87 -19.24 23.14 -4.22
C ASN A 87 -19.39 24.48 -4.95
N SER A 88 -18.38 24.92 -5.73
CA SER A 88 -18.45 26.13 -6.55
C SER A 88 -19.51 26.06 -7.65
N HIS A 89 -19.95 24.85 -8.01
CA HIS A 89 -21.05 24.60 -8.96
C HIS A 89 -22.41 24.30 -8.28
N GLY A 90 -22.50 24.60 -6.97
CA GLY A 90 -23.76 24.57 -6.22
C GLY A 90 -24.13 23.21 -5.62
N LEU A 91 -23.20 22.22 -5.58
CA LEU A 91 -23.46 20.98 -4.88
C LEU A 91 -23.34 21.21 -3.37
N ASP A 92 -24.29 20.65 -2.62
CA ASP A 92 -24.25 20.67 -1.17
C ASP A 92 -23.31 19.57 -0.61
N PRO A 93 -22.90 19.68 0.67
CA PRO A 93 -21.97 18.71 1.26
C PRO A 93 -22.45 17.26 1.20
N SER A 94 -23.77 17.00 1.26
CA SER A 94 -24.29 15.62 1.19
C SER A 94 -24.16 15.03 -0.22
N GLN A 95 -24.38 15.83 -1.25
CA GLN A 95 -24.18 15.43 -2.66
C GLN A 95 -22.70 15.17 -2.94
N ILE A 96 -21.82 16.02 -2.41
CA ILE A 96 -20.36 15.85 -2.51
C ILE A 96 -19.93 14.58 -1.78
N GLY A 97 -20.41 14.38 -0.55
CA GLY A 97 -20.15 13.17 0.23
C GLY A 97 -20.62 11.89 -0.48
N LEU A 98 -21.77 11.95 -1.16
CA LEU A 98 -22.27 10.82 -1.94
C LEU A 98 -21.37 10.52 -3.16
N ILE A 99 -20.93 11.54 -3.90
CA ILE A 99 -19.99 11.38 -5.02
C ILE A 99 -18.70 10.73 -4.52
N GLU A 100 -18.07 11.31 -3.50
CA GLU A 100 -16.79 10.85 -2.97
C GLU A 100 -16.89 9.46 -2.31
N GLY A 101 -18.04 9.14 -1.71
CA GLY A 101 -18.29 7.85 -1.08
C GLY A 101 -18.57 6.70 -2.06
N LEU A 102 -19.20 6.98 -3.19
CA LEU A 102 -19.47 5.96 -4.21
C LEU A 102 -18.25 5.68 -5.10
N MET A 103 -17.33 6.62 -5.26
CA MET A 103 -16.14 6.45 -6.09
C MET A 103 -15.28 5.23 -5.71
N PRO A 104 -14.96 4.97 -4.42
CA PRO A 104 -14.20 3.78 -4.03
C PRO A 104 -14.94 2.48 -4.31
N VAL A 105 -16.28 2.47 -4.18
CA VAL A 105 -17.11 1.29 -4.46
C VAL A 105 -17.06 0.94 -5.95
N VAL A 106 -17.28 1.92 -6.82
CA VAL A 106 -17.20 1.71 -8.29
C VAL A 106 -15.81 1.23 -8.68
N ARG A 107 -14.76 1.81 -8.09
CA ARG A 107 -13.38 1.38 -8.32
C ARG A 107 -13.15 -0.07 -7.89
N ALA A 108 -13.62 -0.47 -6.72
CA ALA A 108 -13.46 -1.83 -6.21
C ALA A 108 -14.12 -2.87 -7.12
N LEU A 109 -15.23 -2.51 -7.77
CA LEU A 109 -15.92 -3.39 -8.73
C LEU A 109 -15.22 -3.44 -10.10
N SER A 110 -14.67 -2.31 -10.57
CA SER A 110 -14.07 -2.23 -11.91
C SER A 110 -12.63 -2.76 -11.96
N GLN A 111 -11.86 -2.57 -10.89
CA GLN A 111 -10.43 -2.89 -10.86
C GLN A 111 -10.12 -4.38 -11.12
N PRO A 112 -10.85 -5.35 -10.54
CA PRO A 112 -10.64 -6.78 -10.85
C PRO A 112 -10.91 -7.12 -12.33
N CYS A 113 -11.89 -6.47 -12.96
CA CYS A 113 -12.20 -6.69 -14.37
C CYS A 113 -11.02 -6.30 -15.27
N TRP A 114 -10.41 -5.14 -15.01
CA TRP A 114 -9.23 -4.69 -15.75
C TRP A 114 -7.99 -5.55 -15.44
N GLY A 115 -7.83 -6.01 -14.20
CA GLY A 115 -6.80 -6.99 -13.84
C GLY A 115 -6.94 -8.27 -14.64
N TYR A 116 -8.13 -8.86 -14.66
CA TYR A 116 -8.42 -10.06 -15.44
C TYR A 116 -8.15 -9.89 -16.95
N ILE A 117 -8.59 -8.75 -17.53
CA ILE A 117 -8.33 -8.44 -18.95
C ILE A 117 -6.83 -8.33 -19.21
N SER A 118 -6.11 -7.64 -18.33
CA SER A 118 -4.66 -7.45 -18.41
C SER A 118 -3.90 -8.76 -18.41
N ASP A 119 -4.26 -9.66 -17.49
CA ASP A 119 -3.59 -10.95 -17.30
C ASP A 119 -3.96 -11.93 -18.43
N LYS A 120 -5.25 -12.02 -18.78
CA LYS A 120 -5.72 -12.92 -19.84
C LYS A 120 -5.16 -12.58 -21.25
N LEU A 121 -5.06 -11.29 -21.56
CA LEU A 121 -4.60 -10.82 -22.86
C LEU A 121 -3.09 -10.51 -22.88
N HIS A 122 -2.38 -10.66 -21.77
CA HIS A 122 -0.96 -10.32 -21.62
C HIS A 122 -0.61 -8.92 -22.16
N CYS A 123 -1.52 -7.94 -21.96
CA CYS A 123 -1.44 -6.60 -22.57
C CYS A 123 -1.46 -5.48 -21.52
N ARG A 124 -0.69 -5.62 -20.42
CA ARG A 124 -0.64 -4.69 -19.29
C ARG A 124 -0.48 -3.22 -19.71
N LYS A 125 0.42 -2.95 -20.68
CA LYS A 125 0.66 -1.61 -21.20
C LYS A 125 -0.58 -1.02 -21.89
N VAL A 126 -1.23 -1.81 -22.76
CA VAL A 126 -2.45 -1.37 -23.48
C VAL A 126 -3.58 -1.09 -22.48
N VAL A 127 -3.80 -1.97 -21.52
CA VAL A 127 -4.81 -1.79 -20.44
C VAL A 127 -4.55 -0.51 -19.67
N TYR A 128 -3.28 -0.24 -19.30
CA TYR A 128 -2.94 1.02 -18.64
C TYR A 128 -3.27 2.24 -19.51
N LEU A 129 -2.87 2.24 -20.77
CA LEU A 129 -3.10 3.36 -21.69
C LEU A 129 -4.61 3.60 -21.93
N VAL A 130 -5.38 2.53 -22.14
CA VAL A 130 -6.84 2.62 -22.35
C VAL A 130 -7.55 3.14 -21.10
N THR A 131 -7.21 2.62 -19.93
CA THR A 131 -7.84 3.05 -18.67
C THR A 131 -7.43 4.48 -18.32
N LYS A 132 -6.17 4.86 -18.53
CA LYS A 132 -5.71 6.23 -18.29
C LYS A 132 -6.34 7.21 -19.27
N ALA A 133 -6.39 6.89 -20.55
CA ALA A 133 -7.04 7.73 -21.56
C ALA A 133 -8.54 7.88 -21.28
N GLY A 134 -9.25 6.76 -21.03
CA GLY A 134 -10.67 6.75 -20.74
C GLY A 134 -11.01 7.60 -19.52
N SER A 135 -10.32 7.37 -18.38
CA SER A 135 -10.54 8.16 -17.16
C SER A 135 -10.22 9.64 -17.38
N THR A 136 -9.17 9.97 -18.12
CA THR A 136 -8.77 11.36 -18.40
C THR A 136 -9.80 12.07 -19.26
N ILE A 137 -10.21 11.46 -20.39
CA ILE A 137 -11.21 12.03 -21.29
C ILE A 137 -12.53 12.29 -20.55
N ILE A 138 -13.01 11.30 -19.78
CA ILE A 138 -14.25 11.43 -19.03
C ILE A 138 -14.12 12.55 -17.98
N LEU A 139 -13.00 12.61 -17.24
CA LEU A 139 -12.79 13.66 -16.24
C LEU A 139 -12.79 15.05 -16.86
N LEU A 140 -12.17 15.24 -18.02
CA LEU A 140 -12.15 16.53 -18.70
C LEU A 140 -13.56 17.00 -19.12
N THR A 141 -14.54 16.08 -19.30
CA THR A 141 -15.91 16.47 -19.58
C THR A 141 -16.60 17.17 -18.41
N LEU A 142 -16.07 17.06 -17.18
CA LEU A 142 -16.58 17.82 -16.03
C LEU A 142 -16.47 19.34 -16.23
N ALA A 143 -15.50 19.81 -17.03
CA ALA A 143 -15.37 21.22 -17.38
C ALA A 143 -16.46 21.73 -18.33
N LEU A 144 -17.28 20.84 -18.92
CA LEU A 144 -18.31 21.24 -19.88
C LEU A 144 -19.57 21.79 -19.18
N PRO A 145 -20.10 22.91 -19.62
CA PRO A 145 -21.30 23.50 -19.03
C PRO A 145 -22.53 22.58 -18.99
N TRP A 146 -22.62 21.69 -19.95
CA TRP A 146 -23.68 20.69 -19.97
C TRP A 146 -23.56 19.70 -18.80
N VAL A 147 -22.36 19.36 -18.34
CA VAL A 147 -22.12 18.43 -17.20
C VAL A 147 -22.32 19.15 -15.88
N TYR A 148 -21.59 20.23 -15.61
CA TYR A 148 -21.60 20.87 -14.29
C TYR A 148 -22.90 21.57 -13.90
N ARG A 149 -23.82 21.88 -14.87
CA ARG A 149 -25.14 22.42 -14.56
C ARG A 149 -26.12 21.43 -13.92
N SER A 150 -25.77 20.17 -13.78
CA SER A 150 -26.62 19.15 -13.16
C SER A 150 -25.80 18.24 -12.25
N TRP A 151 -26.18 18.21 -10.99
CA TRP A 151 -25.49 17.37 -10.01
C TRP A 151 -25.52 15.87 -10.37
N ILE A 152 -26.63 15.38 -10.97
CA ILE A 152 -26.75 13.98 -11.42
C ILE A 152 -25.74 13.69 -12.54
N ARG A 153 -25.55 14.61 -13.49
CA ARG A 153 -24.55 14.44 -14.56
C ARG A 153 -23.13 14.47 -14.01
N MET A 154 -22.86 15.37 -13.05
CA MET A 154 -21.57 15.40 -12.36
C MET A 154 -21.33 14.09 -11.62
N LEU A 155 -22.33 13.56 -10.90
CA LEU A 155 -22.25 12.25 -10.22
C LEU A 155 -21.93 11.15 -11.24
N LEU A 156 -22.72 11.01 -12.30
CA LEU A 156 -22.54 9.95 -13.29
C LEU A 156 -21.19 10.03 -13.99
N VAL A 157 -20.77 11.23 -14.41
CA VAL A 157 -19.48 11.44 -15.06
C VAL A 157 -18.34 11.12 -14.10
N THR A 158 -18.39 11.58 -12.85
CA THR A 158 -17.35 11.30 -11.87
C THR A 158 -17.26 9.82 -11.57
N LEU A 159 -18.38 9.13 -11.36
CA LEU A 159 -18.37 7.67 -11.15
C LEU A 159 -17.85 6.91 -12.37
N SER A 160 -18.19 7.38 -13.59
CA SER A 160 -17.70 6.77 -14.83
C SER A 160 -16.17 6.85 -14.95
N THR A 161 -15.50 7.89 -14.39
CA THR A 161 -14.03 7.93 -14.34
C THR A 161 -13.45 6.73 -13.60
N ARG A 162 -14.18 6.19 -12.60
CA ARG A 162 -13.73 5.07 -11.76
C ARG A 162 -13.93 3.69 -12.40
N LEU A 163 -14.69 3.63 -13.48
CA LEU A 163 -14.77 2.42 -14.32
C LEU A 163 -13.46 2.19 -15.09
N PHE A 164 -12.70 3.24 -15.36
CA PHE A 164 -11.43 3.20 -16.08
C PHE A 164 -10.25 3.39 -15.12
N VAL A 165 -10.10 2.50 -14.15
CA VAL A 165 -8.98 2.55 -13.20
C VAL A 165 -8.28 1.20 -13.16
N ALA A 166 -7.04 1.19 -13.62
CA ALA A 166 -6.10 0.08 -13.48
C ALA A 166 -4.90 0.52 -12.64
N SER A 167 -5.18 1.00 -11.42
CA SER A 167 -4.13 1.33 -10.47
C SER A 167 -3.43 0.05 -10.03
N GLY A 168 -2.12 0.09 -9.97
CA GLY A 168 -1.32 -1.09 -9.65
C GLY A 168 -0.56 -1.65 -10.86
N ILE A 169 -0.94 -1.33 -12.10
CA ILE A 169 -0.14 -1.73 -13.27
C ILE A 169 1.26 -1.10 -13.23
N LEU A 170 1.37 0.19 -12.87
CA LEU A 170 2.68 0.84 -12.71
C LEU A 170 3.45 0.22 -11.53
N ASP A 171 2.75 -0.13 -10.44
CA ASP A 171 3.34 -0.78 -9.28
C ASP A 171 3.86 -2.18 -9.64
N SER A 172 3.05 -2.99 -10.31
CA SER A 172 3.46 -4.33 -10.79
C SER A 172 4.66 -4.23 -11.73
N TYR A 173 4.60 -3.28 -12.67
CA TYR A 173 5.68 -3.03 -13.61
C TYR A 173 7.00 -2.67 -12.92
N THR A 174 6.94 -1.82 -11.90
CA THR A 174 8.11 -1.43 -11.11
C THR A 174 8.66 -2.61 -10.31
N LEU A 175 7.79 -3.46 -9.75
CA LEU A 175 8.20 -4.66 -9.03
C LEU A 175 8.84 -5.70 -9.95
N ASP A 176 8.33 -5.87 -11.17
CA ASP A 176 8.92 -6.76 -12.18
C ASP A 176 10.32 -6.27 -12.60
N MET A 177 10.47 -4.96 -12.80
CA MET A 177 11.77 -4.36 -13.15
C MET A 177 12.81 -4.42 -12.02
N LEU A 178 12.38 -4.39 -10.74
CA LEU A 178 13.25 -4.53 -9.58
C LEU A 178 13.72 -5.98 -9.38
N GLY A 179 12.94 -6.94 -9.87
CA GLY A 179 13.18 -8.37 -9.64
C GLY A 179 13.02 -8.77 -8.18
N THR A 180 13.24 -10.03 -7.88
CA THR A 180 13.06 -10.59 -6.53
C THR A 180 14.03 -10.01 -5.50
N GLU A 181 15.29 -9.80 -5.89
CA GLU A 181 16.36 -9.34 -4.99
C GLU A 181 16.17 -7.88 -4.53
N ASN A 182 15.67 -7.02 -5.40
CA ASN A 182 15.55 -5.58 -5.12
C ASN A 182 14.11 -5.15 -4.78
N ARG A 183 13.18 -6.08 -4.64
CA ARG A 183 11.75 -5.82 -4.39
C ARG A 183 11.52 -4.95 -3.16
N MET A 184 12.35 -5.06 -2.14
CA MET A 184 12.29 -4.22 -0.93
C MET A 184 12.58 -2.74 -1.20
N LYS A 185 13.23 -2.42 -2.31
CA LYS A 185 13.54 -1.02 -2.69
C LYS A 185 12.37 -0.30 -3.39
N TYR A 186 11.26 -1.01 -3.66
CA TYR A 186 10.06 -0.45 -4.30
C TYR A 186 9.56 0.85 -3.63
N GLY A 187 9.62 0.94 -2.31
CA GLY A 187 9.24 2.14 -1.57
C GLY A 187 9.98 3.40 -2.00
N ARG A 188 11.25 3.30 -2.46
CA ARG A 188 12.06 4.42 -2.96
C ARG A 188 11.51 5.02 -4.25
N TYR A 189 10.83 4.22 -5.06
CA TYR A 189 10.18 4.66 -6.31
C TYR A 189 8.83 5.30 -6.00
N ARG A 190 8.02 4.64 -5.18
CA ARG A 190 6.71 5.13 -4.80
C ARG A 190 6.74 6.43 -3.98
N LEU A 191 7.82 6.67 -3.23
CA LEU A 191 8.05 7.91 -2.48
C LEU A 191 7.89 9.15 -3.37
N TRP A 192 8.32 9.09 -4.63
CA TRP A 192 8.20 10.21 -5.58
C TRP A 192 6.76 10.59 -5.87
N ALA A 193 5.83 9.66 -5.78
CA ALA A 193 4.40 9.97 -5.86
C ALA A 193 3.94 10.80 -4.66
N GLY A 194 4.36 10.46 -3.43
CA GLY A 194 4.05 11.25 -2.24
C GLY A 194 4.61 12.68 -2.33
N VAL A 195 5.91 12.81 -2.64
CA VAL A 195 6.57 14.11 -2.81
C VAL A 195 5.83 14.97 -3.85
N SER A 196 5.52 14.37 -5.00
CA SER A 196 4.82 15.07 -6.09
C SER A 196 3.39 15.46 -5.71
N TRP A 197 2.68 14.61 -4.96
CA TRP A 197 1.34 14.92 -4.45
C TRP A 197 1.35 16.14 -3.53
N GLY A 198 2.29 16.21 -2.59
CA GLY A 198 2.45 17.35 -1.68
C GLY A 198 2.80 18.64 -2.42
N LEU A 199 3.87 18.63 -3.22
CA LEU A 199 4.30 19.79 -4.01
C LEU A 199 3.24 20.23 -5.02
N GLY A 200 2.65 19.27 -5.71
CA GLY A 200 1.58 19.52 -6.69
C GLY A 200 0.38 20.19 -6.04
N SER A 201 -0.06 19.74 -4.86
CA SER A 201 -1.19 20.37 -4.16
C SER A 201 -0.92 21.84 -3.82
N ILE A 202 0.30 22.20 -3.45
CA ILE A 202 0.70 23.61 -3.19
C ILE A 202 0.57 24.44 -4.47
N VAL A 203 1.15 23.94 -5.56
CA VAL A 203 1.12 24.61 -6.88
C VAL A 203 -0.30 24.77 -7.39
N ILE A 204 -1.10 23.70 -7.30
CA ILE A 204 -2.51 23.69 -7.73
C ILE A 204 -3.34 24.67 -6.90
N GLY A 205 -3.15 24.69 -5.58
CA GLY A 205 -3.83 25.65 -4.71
C GLY A 205 -3.57 27.10 -5.13
N PHE A 206 -2.30 27.43 -5.42
CA PHE A 206 -1.90 28.75 -5.92
C PHE A 206 -2.55 29.07 -7.28
N ILE A 207 -2.48 28.14 -8.22
CA ILE A 207 -3.08 28.30 -9.56
C ILE A 207 -4.59 28.49 -9.45
N THR A 208 -5.26 27.69 -8.61
CA THR A 208 -6.72 27.76 -8.43
C THR A 208 -7.14 29.11 -7.83
N ASP A 209 -6.40 29.65 -6.86
CA ASP A 209 -6.69 30.98 -6.31
C ASP A 209 -6.53 32.12 -7.35
N ARG A 210 -5.57 31.98 -8.27
CA ARG A 210 -5.23 33.04 -9.22
C ARG A 210 -6.03 32.98 -10.52
N TYR A 211 -6.32 31.77 -11.00
CA TYR A 211 -6.88 31.55 -12.35
C TYR A 211 -8.16 30.71 -12.37
N GLY A 212 -8.64 30.26 -11.21
CA GLY A 212 -9.79 29.37 -11.12
C GLY A 212 -9.45 27.89 -11.43
N PHE A 213 -10.49 27.09 -11.70
CA PHE A 213 -10.34 25.64 -11.90
C PHE A 213 -10.00 25.23 -13.33
N GLU A 214 -10.17 26.07 -14.33
CA GLU A 214 -9.90 25.70 -15.73
C GLU A 214 -8.47 25.22 -15.97
N PRO A 215 -7.42 25.89 -15.46
CA PRO A 215 -6.05 25.43 -15.62
C PRO A 215 -5.78 24.05 -14.99
N ASN A 216 -6.53 23.66 -13.95
CA ASN A 216 -6.37 22.36 -13.30
C ASN A 216 -6.75 21.23 -14.27
N PHE A 217 -7.83 21.39 -15.04
CA PHE A 217 -8.22 20.42 -16.07
C PHE A 217 -7.17 20.33 -17.18
N ILE A 218 -6.65 21.48 -17.64
CA ILE A 218 -5.61 21.52 -18.67
C ILE A 218 -4.36 20.81 -18.18
N LEU A 219 -3.91 21.14 -16.96
CA LEU A 219 -2.72 20.55 -16.36
C LEU A 219 -2.89 19.04 -16.15
N PHE A 220 -4.06 18.61 -15.65
CA PHE A 220 -4.39 17.20 -15.51
C PHE A 220 -4.30 16.46 -16.85
N GLY A 221 -4.93 16.99 -17.89
CA GLY A 221 -4.93 16.39 -19.23
C GLY A 221 -3.55 16.35 -19.85
N LEU A 222 -2.78 17.43 -19.73
CA LEU A 222 -1.41 17.52 -20.26
C LEU A 222 -0.47 16.52 -19.57
N LEU A 223 -0.47 16.47 -18.25
CA LEU A 223 0.37 15.53 -17.48
C LEU A 223 -0.03 14.07 -17.75
N ALA A 224 -1.32 13.78 -17.87
CA ALA A 224 -1.79 12.47 -18.26
C ALA A 224 -1.31 12.09 -19.67
N ALA A 225 -1.36 13.01 -20.64
CA ALA A 225 -0.87 12.80 -22.00
C ALA A 225 0.64 12.54 -22.01
N ILE A 226 1.43 13.34 -21.29
CA ILE A 226 2.88 13.14 -21.15
C ILE A 226 3.18 11.77 -20.55
N THR A 227 2.49 11.39 -19.48
CA THR A 227 2.67 10.07 -18.85
C THR A 227 2.35 8.94 -19.82
N MET A 228 1.23 9.03 -20.56
CA MET A 228 0.86 8.03 -21.57
C MET A 228 1.90 7.93 -22.70
N VAL A 229 2.41 9.05 -23.19
CA VAL A 229 3.45 9.07 -24.24
C VAL A 229 4.74 8.42 -23.73
N LEU A 230 5.18 8.76 -22.51
CA LEU A 230 6.38 8.17 -21.91
C LEU A 230 6.23 6.65 -21.73
N ILE A 231 5.08 6.19 -21.28
CA ILE A 231 4.80 4.76 -21.14
C ILE A 231 4.72 4.08 -22.49
N ALA A 232 4.02 4.67 -23.45
CA ALA A 232 3.91 4.13 -24.80
C ALA A 232 5.27 3.97 -25.49
N TRP A 233 6.16 4.94 -25.29
CA TRP A 233 7.46 4.98 -25.96
C TRP A 233 8.56 4.20 -25.24
N LYS A 234 8.66 4.34 -23.91
CA LYS A 234 9.82 3.85 -23.15
C LYS A 234 9.60 2.50 -22.46
N ILE A 235 8.35 2.11 -22.23
CA ILE A 235 8.04 0.84 -21.57
C ILE A 235 7.84 -0.23 -22.64
N PRO A 236 8.61 -1.34 -22.63
CA PRO A 236 8.44 -2.45 -23.56
C PRO A 236 7.09 -3.16 -23.33
N ASP A 237 6.52 -3.75 -24.39
CA ASP A 237 5.25 -4.45 -24.33
C ASP A 237 5.33 -5.76 -23.52
N LYS A 238 6.51 -6.40 -23.54
CA LYS A 238 6.82 -7.59 -22.76
C LYS A 238 7.98 -7.25 -21.83
N VAL A 239 7.76 -7.31 -20.54
CA VAL A 239 8.87 -7.53 -19.60
C VAL A 239 9.29 -8.97 -19.82
N GLN A 240 10.57 -9.19 -20.06
CA GLN A 240 11.15 -10.52 -20.21
C GLN A 240 10.67 -11.35 -19.01
N GLU A 241 9.86 -12.36 -19.28
CA GLU A 241 9.57 -13.38 -18.28
C GLU A 241 10.92 -14.09 -18.01
N ASP A 242 11.67 -13.56 -17.04
CA ASP A 242 12.64 -14.39 -16.37
C ASP A 242 11.86 -15.56 -15.79
N THR A 243 12.16 -16.74 -16.30
CA THR A 243 11.61 -18.05 -16.01
C THR A 243 11.77 -18.44 -14.52
N GLY A 244 11.47 -17.55 -13.62
CA GLY A 244 11.62 -17.72 -12.16
C GLY A 244 10.58 -17.04 -11.29
N GLY A 245 9.67 -16.29 -11.88
CA GLY A 245 8.64 -15.54 -11.17
C GLY A 245 7.27 -15.69 -11.78
N SER A 246 6.85 -16.93 -12.06
CA SER A 246 5.44 -17.22 -12.19
C SER A 246 4.77 -16.63 -10.95
N GLY A 247 3.98 -15.58 -11.15
CA GLY A 247 2.94 -15.26 -10.18
C GLY A 247 2.22 -16.56 -9.96
N ASN A 248 2.50 -17.16 -8.84
CA ASN A 248 1.86 -18.39 -8.40
C ASN A 248 0.36 -18.08 -8.28
N THR A 249 -0.36 -18.17 -9.41
CA THR A 249 -1.70 -18.70 -9.39
C THR A 249 -1.49 -20.13 -8.97
N GLY A 250 -1.15 -20.28 -7.69
CA GLY A 250 -1.03 -21.58 -7.08
C GLY A 250 -2.33 -22.32 -7.32
N THR A 251 -2.25 -23.30 -8.18
CA THR A 251 -2.94 -24.56 -8.00
C THR A 251 -2.32 -25.25 -6.78
N GLY A 252 -2.15 -24.52 -5.71
CA GLY A 252 -1.74 -24.96 -4.41
C GLY A 252 -2.90 -24.72 -3.49
N GLU A 253 -3.43 -25.77 -2.92
CA GLU A 253 -4.40 -25.86 -1.84
C GLU A 253 -5.34 -24.65 -1.79
N SER A 254 -6.53 -24.80 -2.38
CA SER A 254 -7.61 -23.84 -2.16
C SER A 254 -7.83 -23.79 -0.65
N GLY A 255 -7.47 -22.66 -0.04
CA GLY A 255 -7.65 -22.47 1.39
C GLY A 255 -9.09 -22.79 1.76
N ASP A 256 -9.28 -23.50 2.86
CA ASP A 256 -10.61 -23.81 3.34
C ASP A 256 -11.35 -22.51 3.70
N VAL A 257 -12.48 -22.27 3.05
CA VAL A 257 -13.33 -21.10 3.33
C VAL A 257 -13.73 -21.06 4.80
N MET A 258 -13.89 -22.22 5.44
CA MET A 258 -14.23 -22.31 6.86
C MET A 258 -13.07 -21.77 7.73
N GLU A 259 -11.81 -21.95 7.32
CA GLU A 259 -10.65 -21.39 8.01
C GLU A 259 -10.65 -19.86 7.93
N LEU A 260 -10.95 -19.30 6.75
CA LEU A 260 -11.11 -17.84 6.58
C LEU A 260 -12.24 -17.28 7.45
N VAL A 261 -13.38 -17.97 7.53
CA VAL A 261 -14.51 -17.58 8.38
C VAL A 261 -14.12 -17.65 9.86
N LYS A 262 -13.46 -18.72 10.30
CA LYS A 262 -12.95 -18.85 11.68
C LYS A 262 -11.96 -17.73 12.01
N LEU A 263 -11.06 -17.40 11.08
CA LEU A 263 -10.14 -16.28 11.24
C LEU A 263 -10.88 -14.95 11.40
N ALA A 264 -11.89 -14.68 10.57
CA ALA A 264 -12.67 -13.44 10.62
C ALA A 264 -13.50 -13.29 11.91
N ILE A 265 -13.97 -14.40 12.50
CA ILE A 265 -14.75 -14.42 13.76
C ILE A 265 -13.83 -14.26 14.98
N ASN A 266 -12.53 -14.51 14.84
CA ASN A 266 -11.59 -14.33 15.95
C ASN A 266 -11.69 -12.89 16.50
N PRO A 267 -11.89 -12.67 17.82
CA PRO A 267 -12.09 -11.34 18.39
C PRO A 267 -10.94 -10.36 18.10
N ARG A 268 -9.70 -10.83 17.99
CA ARG A 268 -8.54 -10.02 17.64
C ARG A 268 -8.62 -9.54 16.18
N VAL A 269 -9.04 -10.42 15.28
CA VAL A 269 -9.15 -10.11 13.85
C VAL A 269 -10.37 -9.25 13.56
N SER A 270 -11.53 -9.57 14.15
CA SER A 270 -12.73 -8.74 14.01
C SER A 270 -12.56 -7.35 14.63
N GLY A 271 -11.83 -7.24 15.73
CA GLY A 271 -11.43 -5.95 16.32
C GLY A 271 -10.55 -5.13 15.36
N PHE A 272 -9.52 -5.73 14.79
CA PHE A 272 -8.68 -5.09 13.77
C PHE A 272 -9.49 -4.65 12.53
N MET A 273 -10.42 -5.49 12.05
CA MET A 273 -11.29 -5.13 10.93
C MET A 273 -12.20 -3.95 11.28
N LEU A 274 -12.78 -3.92 12.48
CA LEU A 274 -13.58 -2.79 12.97
C LEU A 274 -12.76 -1.50 13.04
N GLU A 275 -11.57 -1.55 13.64
CA GLU A 275 -10.65 -0.41 13.73
C GLU A 275 -10.27 0.11 12.34
N THR A 276 -10.02 -0.78 11.40
CA THR A 276 -9.71 -0.44 10.00
C THR A 276 -10.86 0.30 9.32
N VAL A 277 -12.10 -0.15 9.51
CA VAL A 277 -13.29 0.52 8.94
C VAL A 277 -13.49 1.89 9.58
N VAL A 278 -13.46 1.98 10.91
CA VAL A 278 -13.72 3.25 11.62
C VAL A 278 -12.62 4.28 11.34
N MET A 279 -11.35 3.87 11.29
CA MET A 279 -10.25 4.73 10.87
C MET A 279 -10.44 5.21 9.43
N GLY A 280 -10.86 4.34 8.52
CA GLY A 280 -11.20 4.71 7.14
C GLY A 280 -12.35 5.73 7.08
N MET A 281 -13.40 5.57 7.90
CA MET A 281 -14.50 6.53 8.00
C MET A 281 -14.01 7.91 8.46
N GLY A 282 -13.23 7.95 9.53
CA GLY A 282 -12.69 9.20 10.05
C GLY A 282 -11.77 9.89 9.04
N MET A 283 -10.83 9.14 8.44
CA MET A 283 -9.90 9.68 7.45
C MET A 283 -10.64 10.26 6.23
N ALA A 284 -11.71 9.62 5.79
CA ALA A 284 -12.51 10.10 4.68
C ALA A 284 -13.13 11.47 4.93
N THR A 285 -13.69 11.71 6.12
CA THR A 285 -14.30 13.01 6.46
C THR A 285 -13.28 14.14 6.39
N VAL A 286 -12.03 13.87 6.79
CA VAL A 286 -10.96 14.85 6.70
C VAL A 286 -10.47 14.99 5.26
N GLU A 287 -10.12 13.90 4.58
CA GLU A 287 -9.55 13.98 3.25
C GLU A 287 -10.50 14.53 2.19
N ARG A 288 -11.81 14.33 2.37
CA ARG A 288 -12.83 14.75 1.39
C ARG A 288 -13.51 16.06 1.74
N LEU A 289 -13.68 16.36 3.03
CA LEU A 289 -14.51 17.48 3.45
C LEU A 289 -13.74 18.64 4.11
N LEU A 290 -12.45 18.44 4.47
CA LEU A 290 -11.68 19.48 5.13
C LEU A 290 -11.56 20.75 4.30
N PHE A 291 -11.34 20.62 2.98
CA PHE A 291 -11.21 21.77 2.11
C PHE A 291 -12.50 22.60 2.03
N LEU A 292 -13.66 21.92 2.05
CA LEU A 292 -14.96 22.63 2.13
C LEU A 292 -15.06 23.46 3.41
N TYR A 293 -14.70 22.86 4.55
CA TYR A 293 -14.67 23.56 5.83
C TYR A 293 -13.72 24.75 5.84
N LEU A 294 -12.49 24.55 5.35
CA LEU A 294 -11.47 25.61 5.32
C LEU A 294 -11.89 26.77 4.44
N VAL A 295 -12.42 26.51 3.25
CA VAL A 295 -12.80 27.54 2.28
C VAL A 295 -14.11 28.22 2.67
N ASN A 296 -15.16 27.46 2.94
CA ASN A 296 -16.49 28.01 3.16
C ASN A 296 -16.67 28.63 4.56
N ASP A 297 -16.19 27.93 5.61
CA ASP A 297 -16.46 28.36 6.97
C ASP A 297 -15.35 29.26 7.53
N LEU A 298 -14.08 29.02 7.16
CA LEU A 298 -12.94 29.77 7.68
C LEU A 298 -12.38 30.81 6.70
N GLY A 299 -12.88 30.85 5.47
CA GLY A 299 -12.40 31.77 4.43
C GLY A 299 -10.92 31.55 4.10
N ALA A 300 -10.48 30.30 4.08
CA ALA A 300 -9.13 29.95 3.68
C ALA A 300 -8.98 30.03 2.16
N SER A 301 -7.75 30.33 1.70
CA SER A 301 -7.41 30.26 0.28
C SER A 301 -7.18 28.81 -0.14
N ASN A 302 -7.34 28.50 -1.44
CA ASN A 302 -6.96 27.20 -2.00
C ASN A 302 -5.46 26.94 -1.84
N PHE A 303 -4.63 27.99 -1.83
CA PHE A 303 -3.21 27.89 -1.56
C PHE A 303 -2.94 27.35 -0.14
N LEU A 304 -3.65 27.84 0.90
CA LEU A 304 -3.53 27.31 2.25
C LEU A 304 -3.97 25.83 2.30
N CYS A 305 -5.03 25.46 1.59
CA CYS A 305 -5.44 24.07 1.44
C CYS A 305 -4.33 23.21 0.80
N GLY A 306 -3.67 23.73 -0.22
CA GLY A 306 -2.52 23.05 -0.85
C GLY A 306 -1.33 22.88 0.09
N ILE A 307 -0.98 23.94 0.84
CA ILE A 307 0.11 23.88 1.85
C ILE A 307 -0.21 22.84 2.91
N SER A 308 -1.46 22.72 3.35
CA SER A 308 -1.86 21.74 4.37
C SER A 308 -1.55 20.31 3.93
N VAL A 309 -1.78 19.97 2.66
CA VAL A 309 -1.38 18.67 2.07
C VAL A 309 0.15 18.53 2.03
N GLY A 310 0.85 19.59 1.64
CA GLY A 310 2.33 19.59 1.63
C GLY A 310 2.92 19.29 3.00
N VAL A 311 2.38 19.91 4.06
CA VAL A 311 2.78 19.66 5.45
C VAL A 311 2.49 18.22 5.87
N SER A 312 1.32 17.68 5.53
CA SER A 312 0.96 16.29 5.82
C SER A 312 1.98 15.31 5.22
N VAL A 313 2.29 15.47 3.93
CA VAL A 313 3.27 14.62 3.23
C VAL A 313 4.68 14.77 3.81
N MET A 314 5.07 16.01 4.16
CA MET A 314 6.40 16.29 4.73
C MET A 314 6.63 15.56 6.07
N THR A 315 5.58 15.40 6.86
CA THR A 315 5.62 14.69 8.13
C THR A 315 5.43 13.17 7.99
N GLU A 316 4.71 12.73 6.95
CA GLU A 316 4.48 11.32 6.65
C GLU A 316 5.78 10.57 6.28
N ILE A 317 6.63 11.19 5.45
CA ILE A 317 7.87 10.59 4.95
C ILE A 317 8.81 10.13 6.06
N PRO A 318 9.20 10.95 7.05
CA PRO A 318 10.10 10.52 8.11
C PRO A 318 9.49 9.46 9.02
N VAL A 319 8.17 9.47 9.23
CA VAL A 319 7.52 8.44 10.04
C VAL A 319 7.55 7.09 9.32
N PHE A 320 7.24 7.03 8.02
CA PHE A 320 7.41 5.81 7.24
C PHE A 320 8.86 5.32 7.21
N TRP A 321 9.82 6.23 7.12
CA TRP A 321 11.25 5.88 7.12
C TRP A 321 11.67 5.18 8.42
N HIS A 322 11.09 5.58 9.55
CA HIS A 322 11.39 5.02 10.86
C HIS A 322 10.36 3.98 11.34
N ALA A 323 9.39 3.61 10.50
CA ALA A 323 8.26 2.76 10.90
C ALA A 323 8.69 1.45 11.54
N GLU A 324 9.74 0.79 11.05
CA GLU A 324 10.27 -0.45 11.63
C GLU A 324 10.81 -0.25 13.04
N ARG A 325 11.54 0.87 13.29
CA ARG A 325 12.06 1.19 14.62
C ARG A 325 10.93 1.50 15.60
N ILE A 326 9.92 2.24 15.12
CA ILE A 326 8.73 2.59 15.91
C ILE A 326 7.94 1.30 16.23
N MET A 327 7.80 0.39 15.25
CA MET A 327 7.15 -0.91 15.43
C MET A 327 7.83 -1.74 16.51
N LYS A 328 9.17 -1.81 16.50
CA LYS A 328 9.94 -2.53 17.53
C LYS A 328 9.79 -1.92 18.92
N ALA A 329 9.58 -0.59 19.01
CA ALA A 329 9.45 0.12 20.30
C ALA A 329 8.04 0.06 20.86
N LEU A 330 7.01 0.23 20.04
CA LEU A 330 5.62 0.37 20.45
C LEU A 330 4.77 -0.89 20.23
N GLY A 331 5.18 -1.77 19.33
CA GLY A 331 4.35 -2.86 18.82
C GLY A 331 3.14 -2.37 18.01
N HIS A 332 2.32 -3.30 17.53
CA HIS A 332 1.12 -2.96 16.72
C HIS A 332 0.11 -2.15 17.53
N ASP A 333 -0.23 -2.62 18.76
CA ASP A 333 -1.19 -1.93 19.63
C ASP A 333 -0.75 -0.49 19.94
N GLY A 334 0.53 -0.29 20.25
CA GLY A 334 1.06 1.04 20.55
C GLY A 334 1.02 1.97 19.35
N MET A 335 1.33 1.48 18.15
CA MET A 335 1.24 2.28 16.91
C MET A 335 -0.20 2.69 16.61
N PHE A 336 -1.17 1.79 16.78
CA PHE A 336 -2.60 2.11 16.62
C PHE A 336 -3.06 3.14 17.65
N ALA A 337 -2.69 2.96 18.92
CA ALA A 337 -3.02 3.92 19.98
C ALA A 337 -2.48 5.33 19.68
N VAL A 338 -1.20 5.45 19.30
CA VAL A 338 -0.61 6.75 18.94
C VAL A 338 -1.28 7.33 17.69
N ALA A 339 -1.57 6.51 16.68
CA ALA A 339 -2.28 6.97 15.49
C ALA A 339 -3.66 7.55 15.83
N MET A 340 -4.44 6.84 16.68
CA MET A 340 -5.78 7.27 17.09
C MET A 340 -5.75 8.55 17.92
N ILE A 341 -4.83 8.70 18.88
CA ILE A 341 -4.75 9.91 19.71
C ILE A 341 -4.28 11.12 18.88
N CYS A 342 -3.33 10.94 17.96
CA CYS A 342 -2.94 11.98 17.03
C CYS A 342 -4.12 12.39 16.13
N PHE A 343 -4.90 11.42 15.67
CA PHE A 343 -6.06 11.67 14.84
C PHE A 343 -7.17 12.40 15.62
N PHE A 344 -7.46 11.96 16.85
CA PHE A 344 -8.38 12.67 17.74
C PHE A 344 -7.96 14.13 17.94
N THR A 345 -6.70 14.35 18.32
CA THR A 345 -6.15 15.70 18.57
C THR A 345 -6.30 16.59 17.33
N ARG A 346 -6.03 16.05 16.15
CA ARG A 346 -6.17 16.74 14.88
C ARG A 346 -7.62 17.15 14.61
N VAL A 347 -8.54 16.18 14.65
CA VAL A 347 -9.95 16.42 14.30
C VAL A 347 -10.63 17.31 15.34
N PHE A 348 -10.34 17.10 16.62
CA PHE A 348 -10.82 17.98 17.68
C PHE A 348 -10.26 19.41 17.52
N GLY A 349 -8.97 19.54 17.18
CA GLY A 349 -8.33 20.81 16.89
C GLY A 349 -9.04 21.61 15.79
N TYR A 350 -9.56 20.95 14.73
CA TYR A 350 -10.33 21.66 13.70
C TYR A 350 -11.56 22.35 14.25
N THR A 351 -12.22 21.80 15.26
CA THR A 351 -13.43 22.39 15.86
C THR A 351 -13.15 23.71 16.58
N LEU A 352 -11.88 23.97 16.94
CA LEU A 352 -11.42 25.17 17.62
C LEU A 352 -10.97 26.28 16.66
N LEU A 353 -10.83 25.97 15.36
CA LEU A 353 -10.39 26.93 14.36
C LEU A 353 -11.45 28.00 14.10
N THR A 354 -10.95 29.21 13.86
CA THR A 354 -11.74 30.38 13.44
C THR A 354 -11.09 30.99 12.20
N SER A 355 -11.78 31.93 11.56
CA SER A 355 -11.20 32.65 10.41
C SER A 355 -9.89 33.37 10.77
N ALA A 356 -9.72 33.85 12.01
CA ALA A 356 -8.52 34.47 12.50
C ALA A 356 -7.38 33.48 12.77
N THR A 357 -7.72 32.25 13.16
CA THR A 357 -6.76 31.21 13.55
C THR A 357 -6.61 30.10 12.52
N LYS A 358 -7.11 30.27 11.29
CA LYS A 358 -7.10 29.25 10.24
C LYS A 358 -5.72 28.67 9.90
N LEU A 359 -4.64 29.43 10.11
CA LEU A 359 -3.26 28.96 9.91
C LEU A 359 -2.86 27.82 10.85
N TRP A 360 -3.53 27.69 12.01
CA TRP A 360 -3.32 26.56 12.93
C TRP A 360 -3.76 25.21 12.35
N VAL A 361 -4.41 25.20 11.19
CA VAL A 361 -4.60 23.96 10.43
C VAL A 361 -3.27 23.29 10.08
N LEU A 362 -2.20 24.04 9.85
CA LEU A 362 -0.91 23.49 9.44
C LEU A 362 -0.26 22.58 10.50
N PRO A 363 -0.09 23.00 11.76
CA PRO A 363 0.41 22.06 12.79
C PRO A 363 -0.56 20.89 13.05
N LEU A 364 -1.86 21.07 12.88
CA LEU A 364 -2.81 19.97 12.97
C LEU A 364 -2.63 18.98 11.80
N GLU A 365 -2.37 19.48 10.59
CA GLU A 365 -2.07 18.62 9.44
C GLU A 365 -0.72 17.90 9.55
N ALA A 366 0.24 18.44 10.31
CA ALA A 366 1.46 17.71 10.61
C ALA A 366 1.20 16.40 11.37
N THR A 367 0.16 16.33 12.21
CA THR A 367 -0.22 15.10 12.91
C THR A 367 -0.84 14.06 11.95
N HIS A 368 -1.28 14.46 10.75
CA HIS A 368 -1.76 13.53 9.73
C HIS A 368 -0.68 12.54 9.30
N GLY A 369 0.52 13.05 9.02
CA GLY A 369 1.63 12.19 8.62
C GLY A 369 1.91 11.11 9.66
N VAL A 370 1.88 11.48 10.96
CA VAL A 370 2.03 10.51 12.05
C VAL A 370 0.86 9.51 12.06
N THR A 371 -0.37 9.99 12.03
CA THR A 371 -1.58 9.15 12.04
C THR A 371 -1.58 8.14 10.91
N PHE A 372 -1.42 8.63 9.67
CA PHE A 372 -1.50 7.80 8.48
C PHE A 372 -0.35 6.80 8.39
N ALA A 373 0.89 7.26 8.61
CA ALA A 373 2.05 6.40 8.48
C ALA A 373 2.08 5.28 9.53
N LEU A 374 1.74 5.58 10.80
CA LEU A 374 1.71 4.57 11.85
C LEU A 374 0.58 3.56 11.63
N PHE A 375 -0.63 4.05 11.35
CA PHE A 375 -1.78 3.18 11.09
C PHE A 375 -1.52 2.25 9.90
N TRP A 376 -1.03 2.81 8.78
CA TRP A 376 -0.81 2.04 7.56
C TRP A 376 0.32 1.03 7.70
N SER A 377 1.43 1.40 8.34
CA SER A 377 2.55 0.49 8.59
C SER A 377 2.13 -0.68 9.49
N ALA A 378 1.45 -0.40 10.59
CA ALA A 378 0.98 -1.43 11.50
C ALA A 378 -0.09 -2.32 10.86
N SER A 379 -1.07 -1.74 10.14
CA SER A 379 -2.09 -2.51 9.40
C SER A 379 -1.48 -3.44 8.35
N THR A 380 -0.42 -2.98 7.65
CA THR A 380 0.27 -3.81 6.66
C THR A 380 0.95 -5.00 7.32
N ASP A 381 1.57 -4.79 8.48
CA ASP A 381 2.28 -5.85 9.20
C ASP A 381 1.31 -6.84 9.86
N VAL A 382 0.22 -6.36 10.47
CA VAL A 382 -0.90 -7.21 10.94
C VAL A 382 -1.47 -8.04 9.77
N THR A 383 -1.63 -7.44 8.60
CA THR A 383 -2.11 -8.17 7.41
C THR A 383 -1.16 -9.31 7.02
N LYS A 384 0.16 -9.10 7.10
CA LYS A 384 1.16 -10.17 6.87
C LYS A 384 1.04 -11.28 7.92
N ALA A 385 0.83 -10.92 9.20
CA ALA A 385 0.61 -11.89 10.26
C ALA A 385 -0.65 -12.75 10.01
N LEU A 386 -1.73 -12.13 9.50
CA LEU A 386 -2.95 -12.86 9.12
C LEU A 386 -2.74 -13.81 7.94
N ILE A 387 -1.95 -13.41 6.93
CA ILE A 387 -1.58 -14.27 5.80
C ILE A 387 -0.84 -15.52 6.29
N ASN A 388 0.08 -15.36 7.24
CA ASN A 388 0.84 -16.49 7.78
C ASN A 388 -0.05 -17.48 8.55
N ARG A 389 -1.18 -17.02 9.10
CA ARG A 389 -2.14 -17.85 9.86
C ARG A 389 -3.13 -18.59 8.96
N ALA A 390 -3.46 -18.02 7.79
CA ALA A 390 -4.41 -18.61 6.84
C ALA A 390 -3.70 -18.91 5.51
N LYS A 391 -3.11 -20.10 5.43
CA LYS A 391 -2.41 -20.56 4.23
C LYS A 391 -3.38 -20.67 3.05
N GLY A 392 -2.93 -20.28 1.86
CA GLY A 392 -3.76 -20.29 0.65
C GLY A 392 -4.58 -19.00 0.41
N TRP A 393 -4.61 -18.03 1.37
CA TRP A 393 -5.37 -16.79 1.25
C TRP A 393 -4.47 -15.54 1.08
N ASN A 394 -3.25 -15.72 0.57
CA ASN A 394 -2.20 -14.69 0.48
C ASN A 394 -2.63 -13.42 -0.26
N THR A 395 -3.51 -13.54 -1.24
CA THR A 395 -4.02 -12.42 -2.04
C THR A 395 -5.33 -11.86 -1.48
N THR A 396 -6.19 -12.74 -0.97
CA THR A 396 -7.54 -12.35 -0.52
C THR A 396 -7.52 -11.51 0.74
N ILE A 397 -6.68 -11.86 1.73
CA ILE A 397 -6.60 -11.12 3.00
C ILE A 397 -6.19 -9.65 2.80
N PRO A 398 -5.10 -9.32 2.05
CA PRO A 398 -4.76 -7.92 1.77
C PRO A 398 -5.85 -7.17 1.02
N ILE A 399 -6.51 -7.80 0.05
CA ILE A 399 -7.62 -7.20 -0.69
C ILE A 399 -8.79 -6.92 0.24
N LEU A 400 -9.12 -7.85 1.16
CA LEU A 400 -10.19 -7.66 2.13
C LEU A 400 -9.91 -6.48 3.05
N VAL A 401 -8.71 -6.41 3.67
CA VAL A 401 -8.31 -5.30 4.56
C VAL A 401 -8.34 -3.97 3.79
N GLN A 402 -7.79 -3.94 2.58
CA GLN A 402 -7.82 -2.76 1.72
C GLN A 402 -9.25 -2.32 1.37
N THR A 403 -10.15 -3.27 1.10
CA THR A 403 -11.56 -3.01 0.76
C THR A 403 -12.33 -2.50 1.99
N LEU A 404 -12.10 -3.08 3.17
CA LEU A 404 -12.66 -2.59 4.42
C LEU A 404 -12.28 -1.13 4.70
N TYR A 405 -11.01 -0.78 4.51
CA TYR A 405 -10.57 0.60 4.68
C TYR A 405 -11.13 1.52 3.59
N THR A 406 -10.89 1.21 2.30
CA THR A 406 -11.16 2.15 1.21
C THR A 406 -12.62 2.16 0.76
N SER A 407 -13.27 1.00 0.60
CA SER A 407 -14.63 0.97 0.04
C SER A 407 -15.68 1.08 1.15
N VAL A 408 -15.50 0.34 2.25
CA VAL A 408 -16.45 0.41 3.36
C VAL A 408 -16.17 1.66 4.21
N GLY A 409 -14.96 1.80 4.74
CA GLY A 409 -14.61 2.91 5.64
C GLY A 409 -14.70 4.26 4.94
N VAL A 410 -13.90 4.48 3.88
CA VAL A 410 -13.90 5.76 3.15
C VAL A 410 -15.26 6.02 2.50
N GLY A 411 -15.93 5.00 1.97
CA GLY A 411 -17.25 5.13 1.39
C GLY A 411 -18.28 5.64 2.39
N LEU A 412 -18.45 4.93 3.52
CA LEU A 412 -19.38 5.33 4.58
C LEU A 412 -19.01 6.67 5.21
N GLY A 413 -17.71 6.90 5.49
CA GLY A 413 -17.24 8.14 6.10
C GLY A 413 -17.53 9.36 5.24
N SER A 414 -17.36 9.27 3.91
CA SER A 414 -17.66 10.38 2.99
C SER A 414 -19.17 10.67 2.95
N VAL A 415 -20.02 9.65 2.85
CA VAL A 415 -21.47 9.83 2.79
C VAL A 415 -21.99 10.38 4.12
N LEU A 416 -21.66 9.74 5.24
CA LEU A 416 -22.12 10.17 6.57
C LEU A 416 -21.54 11.53 6.93
N GLY A 417 -20.27 11.78 6.63
CA GLY A 417 -19.63 13.07 6.84
C GLY A 417 -20.31 14.18 6.05
N GLY A 418 -20.61 13.95 4.77
CA GLY A 418 -21.34 14.90 3.95
C GLY A 418 -22.75 15.20 4.47
N LEU A 419 -23.49 14.18 4.94
CA LEU A 419 -24.81 14.34 5.56
C LEU A 419 -24.72 15.14 6.86
N LEU A 420 -23.79 14.76 7.78
CA LEU A 420 -23.60 15.48 9.04
C LEU A 420 -23.18 16.94 8.82
N MET A 421 -22.29 17.18 7.82
CA MET A 421 -21.85 18.53 7.48
C MET A 421 -22.99 19.39 6.96
N LYS A 422 -23.90 18.81 6.17
CA LYS A 422 -25.07 19.51 5.67
C LYS A 422 -26.08 19.84 6.77
N GLU A 423 -26.42 18.87 7.62
CA GLU A 423 -27.51 19.01 8.60
C GLU A 423 -27.06 19.77 9.86
N TRP A 424 -25.83 19.54 10.32
CA TRP A 424 -25.34 20.09 11.60
C TRP A 424 -24.19 21.08 11.43
N GLY A 425 -23.65 21.22 10.23
CA GLY A 425 -22.48 22.04 9.95
C GLY A 425 -21.15 21.35 10.18
N SER A 426 -20.10 21.96 9.65
CA SER A 426 -18.76 21.37 9.62
C SER A 426 -18.17 21.10 11.00
N ARG A 427 -18.35 22.01 11.95
CA ARG A 427 -17.79 21.87 13.30
C ARG A 427 -18.41 20.71 14.06
N GLU A 428 -19.73 20.57 14.00
CA GLU A 428 -20.44 19.48 14.68
C GLU A 428 -20.09 18.14 14.04
N MET A 429 -19.97 18.09 12.71
CA MET A 429 -19.48 16.90 12.00
C MET A 429 -18.09 16.48 12.56
N TYR A 430 -17.14 17.41 12.69
CA TYR A 430 -15.81 17.09 13.23
C TYR A 430 -15.85 16.72 14.73
N ARG A 431 -16.78 17.28 15.53
CA ARG A 431 -17.01 16.83 16.91
C ARG A 431 -17.50 15.37 16.94
N CYS A 432 -18.42 15.01 16.06
CA CYS A 432 -18.88 13.62 15.94
C CYS A 432 -17.75 12.68 15.54
N VAL A 433 -16.90 13.07 14.58
CA VAL A 433 -15.74 12.27 14.18
C VAL A 433 -14.72 12.14 15.32
N ALA A 434 -14.45 13.23 16.06
CA ALA A 434 -13.57 13.21 17.21
C ALA A 434 -14.11 12.27 18.31
N ALA A 435 -15.43 12.33 18.60
CA ALA A 435 -16.06 11.42 19.53
C ALA A 435 -15.98 9.96 19.08
N MET A 436 -16.23 9.68 17.80
CA MET A 436 -16.10 8.34 17.22
C MET A 436 -14.67 7.79 17.39
N VAL A 437 -13.65 8.59 17.11
CA VAL A 437 -12.24 8.17 17.24
C VAL A 437 -11.87 7.99 18.73
N LEU A 438 -12.37 8.83 19.62
CA LEU A 438 -12.13 8.68 21.06
C LEU A 438 -12.78 7.41 21.61
N ILE A 439 -13.99 7.07 21.16
CA ILE A 439 -14.64 5.80 21.51
C ILE A 439 -13.81 4.63 21.00
N LEU A 440 -13.34 4.69 19.74
CA LEU A 440 -12.48 3.67 19.16
C LEU A 440 -11.16 3.51 19.93
N PHE A 441 -10.51 4.63 20.27
CA PHE A 441 -9.30 4.65 21.09
C PHE A 441 -9.53 3.99 22.45
N THR A 442 -10.65 4.33 23.13
CA THR A 442 -11.00 3.73 24.41
C THR A 442 -11.23 2.22 24.26
N PHE A 443 -11.97 1.81 23.24
CA PHE A 443 -12.16 0.39 22.90
C PHE A 443 -10.82 -0.33 22.72
N HIS A 444 -9.93 0.22 21.89
CA HIS A 444 -8.60 -0.32 21.63
C HIS A 444 -7.78 -0.48 22.92
N MET A 445 -7.75 0.57 23.75
CA MET A 445 -7.00 0.54 25.01
C MET A 445 -7.54 -0.50 25.99
N VAL A 446 -8.87 -0.61 26.12
CA VAL A 446 -9.51 -1.62 26.96
C VAL A 446 -9.26 -3.03 26.43
N ALA A 447 -9.43 -3.23 25.12
CA ALA A 447 -9.19 -4.53 24.49
C ALA A 447 -7.71 -4.95 24.61
N SER A 448 -6.77 -4.01 24.40
CA SER A 448 -5.34 -4.24 24.58
C SER A 448 -4.97 -4.56 26.04
N ALA A 449 -5.56 -3.84 27.02
CA ALA A 449 -5.35 -4.11 28.43
C ALA A 449 -5.87 -5.50 28.83
N ILE A 450 -7.09 -5.85 28.44
CA ILE A 450 -7.67 -7.16 28.69
C ILE A 450 -6.82 -8.26 28.03
N SER A 451 -6.43 -8.08 26.77
CA SER A 451 -5.62 -9.04 26.02
C SER A 451 -4.29 -9.33 26.73
N ARG A 452 -3.60 -8.30 27.20
CA ARG A 452 -2.31 -8.43 27.90
C ARG A 452 -2.45 -9.05 29.31
N VAL A 453 -3.51 -8.68 30.05
CA VAL A 453 -3.70 -9.16 31.44
C VAL A 453 -4.25 -10.58 31.45
N VAL A 454 -5.27 -10.88 30.64
CA VAL A 454 -5.97 -12.15 30.67
C VAL A 454 -5.28 -13.19 29.79
N PHE A 455 -4.89 -12.81 28.58
CA PHE A 455 -4.38 -13.72 27.56
C PHE A 455 -2.85 -13.66 27.37
N GLN A 456 -2.18 -12.71 28.01
CA GLN A 456 -0.73 -12.50 27.95
C GLN A 456 -0.16 -12.30 26.53
N HIS A 457 -0.95 -11.76 25.62
CA HIS A 457 -0.53 -11.44 24.25
C HIS A 457 -1.09 -10.06 23.81
N PRO A 458 -0.55 -9.43 22.73
CA PRO A 458 -1.09 -8.20 22.15
C PRO A 458 -2.54 -8.38 21.69
N PHE A 459 -3.32 -7.30 21.67
CA PHE A 459 -4.69 -7.34 21.14
C PHE A 459 -4.70 -7.52 19.63
N LEU A 460 -3.89 -6.75 18.92
CA LEU A 460 -3.79 -6.90 17.46
C LEU A 460 -2.99 -8.17 17.11
N PRO A 461 -3.37 -8.88 16.04
CA PRO A 461 -2.62 -10.03 15.55
C PRO A 461 -1.17 -9.69 15.26
N ASP A 462 -0.25 -10.53 15.72
CA ASP A 462 1.18 -10.45 15.50
C ASP A 462 1.71 -11.73 14.85
N HIS A 463 3.01 -11.82 14.65
CA HIS A 463 3.64 -12.97 14.03
C HIS A 463 3.88 -14.15 15.00
N ALA A 464 3.62 -13.95 16.29
CA ALA A 464 3.71 -15.05 17.26
C ALA A 464 2.55 -16.04 17.04
N PRO A 465 2.79 -17.36 17.15
CA PRO A 465 1.73 -18.35 17.16
C PRO A 465 0.82 -18.09 18.36
N ASP A 466 -0.51 -18.19 18.16
CA ASP A 466 -1.45 -18.17 19.30
C ASP A 466 -1.09 -19.36 20.18
N VAL A 467 -0.64 -19.06 21.42
CA VAL A 467 -0.33 -20.11 22.38
C VAL A 467 -1.61 -20.91 22.57
N PRO A 468 -1.62 -22.26 22.37
CA PRO A 468 -2.78 -23.06 22.68
C PRO A 468 -3.10 -22.85 24.15
N VAL A 469 -4.35 -22.51 24.45
CA VAL A 469 -4.88 -22.59 25.82
C VAL A 469 -4.53 -24.00 26.28
N ALA A 470 -3.77 -24.09 27.39
CA ALA A 470 -3.26 -25.33 27.94
C ALA A 470 -4.37 -26.38 27.89
N GLU A 471 -4.18 -27.41 27.06
CA GLU A 471 -4.92 -28.65 27.23
C GLU A 471 -4.67 -29.12 28.67
N GLU A 472 -5.74 -29.22 29.43
CA GLU A 472 -5.77 -29.81 30.76
C GLU A 472 -4.91 -31.05 30.75
N ARG A 473 -3.95 -31.08 31.65
CA ARG A 473 -3.23 -32.30 32.00
C ARG A 473 -4.25 -33.38 32.30
N SER A 474 -4.49 -34.27 31.38
CA SER A 474 -5.03 -35.58 31.70
C SER A 474 -3.86 -36.37 32.26
N ASP A 475 -3.89 -36.53 33.57
CA ASP A 475 -3.07 -37.48 34.28
C ASP A 475 -3.19 -38.88 33.68
N GLY A 476 -2.10 -39.41 33.18
CA GLY A 476 -1.95 -40.73 32.66
C GLY A 476 -0.61 -41.29 33.03
N ASN A 477 -0.55 -41.77 34.26
CA ASN A 477 0.47 -42.61 34.87
C ASN A 477 0.97 -43.75 33.93
N SER A 478 2.30 -43.91 33.73
CA SER A 478 3.02 -45.12 34.05
C SER A 478 4.42 -45.18 33.42
N SER A 479 5.37 -45.29 34.35
CA SER A 479 6.50 -46.25 34.45
C SER A 479 7.55 -46.32 33.35
N ALA A 480 8.74 -45.97 33.84
CA ALA A 480 10.00 -46.74 33.86
C ALA A 480 10.80 -46.92 32.56
N GLY A 481 12.03 -46.56 32.68
CA GLY A 481 13.14 -47.28 32.08
C GLY A 481 14.20 -46.39 31.46
N ASP A 482 15.17 -46.05 32.28
CA ASP A 482 16.61 -46.13 32.14
C ASP A 482 17.35 -45.67 30.87
N ASP A 483 18.29 -44.86 31.17
CA ASP A 483 19.75 -44.88 30.93
C ASP A 483 20.32 -43.84 29.93
N VAL A 484 21.11 -42.93 30.55
CA VAL A 484 22.58 -42.74 30.38
C VAL A 484 23.01 -42.07 29.05
N GLU A 485 23.71 -41.04 29.01
CA GLU A 485 24.93 -40.40 29.40
C GLU A 485 25.12 -39.08 28.63
N GLN A 486 25.30 -37.97 29.27
CA GLN A 486 26.54 -37.19 29.51
C GLN A 486 27.42 -36.87 28.28
N SER A 487 27.62 -35.58 28.04
CA SER A 487 28.86 -34.81 28.14
C SER A 487 28.60 -33.39 27.64
N PHE A 488 28.65 -32.34 28.44
CA PHE A 488 29.80 -31.58 28.99
C PHE A 488 30.81 -31.11 27.92
N CYS A 489 30.88 -29.80 27.77
CA CYS A 489 32.02 -28.87 27.89
C CYS A 489 31.52 -27.51 27.36
N ASP A 490 31.34 -26.50 28.14
CA ASP A 490 32.22 -25.50 28.79
C ASP A 490 33.35 -24.95 27.90
N GLU A 491 33.34 -23.66 27.78
CA GLU A 491 34.42 -22.67 27.95
C GLU A 491 33.86 -21.32 27.44
N GLU A 492 33.51 -20.33 28.26
CA GLU A 492 34.37 -19.34 28.93
C GLU A 492 35.49 -18.82 28.01
N ASP A 493 35.70 -17.60 27.82
CA ASP A 493 35.79 -16.36 28.58
C ASP A 493 36.63 -15.34 27.78
N THR A 494 36.46 -14.11 28.14
CA THR A 494 37.34 -12.93 28.21
C THR A 494 37.49 -11.98 27.02
N ARG A 495 36.95 -10.78 27.33
CA ARG A 495 37.61 -9.43 27.47
C ARG A 495 38.51 -8.91 26.35
N ASN A 496 38.24 -7.74 25.88
CA ASN A 496 38.75 -6.38 26.26
C ASN A 496 38.36 -5.39 25.18
N ILE A 497 37.71 -4.26 25.52
CA ILE A 497 38.16 -2.91 25.93
C ILE A 497 39.15 -2.25 24.94
N ASP A 498 38.74 -0.99 24.66
CA ASP A 498 39.41 0.21 24.15
C ASP A 498 39.53 0.37 22.62
N GLY A 499 38.92 1.41 22.11
CA GLY A 499 39.30 2.82 22.12
C GLY A 499 39.46 3.34 20.69
N VAL A 500 38.76 4.30 20.37
CA VAL A 500 38.80 5.57 19.62
C VAL A 500 37.48 5.84 18.94
#